data_d6b5daa8c810d67f6c4296f2f4edad7e
#
_entry.id   d6b5daa8c810d67f6c4296f2f4edad7e
#
_cell.length_a   1.000
_cell.length_b   1.000
_cell.length_c   1.000
_cell.angle_alpha   90.00
_cell.angle_beta   90.00
_cell.angle_gamma   90.00
#
_symmetry.space_group_name_H-M   'P 1'
#
loop_
_entity.id
_entity.type
_entity.pdbx_description
1 polymer ?
#
loop_
_entity_poly.entity_id
_entity_poly.type
_entity_poly.pdbx_seq_one_letter_code
_entity_poly.pdbx_strand_id
1 'polypeptide(L)'
;MLANNNKMIINKLAKNSVKSNKKQYGILFFTIVLSAFMLFCVFTIGLTYLDSSRLQNTRLNGAEYDITTMNGFTSKQVKSLQSNKNIQNVGMESYAGFIKSSEFDNTVEIGLLWCDETFWNNLMSPARTKLDGHYPQNKNELMVTKDILKACGNENLSVGDSIVLTYENN
;
A
#
# COMPACT_ATOMS: atom_id res chain seq x y z
N MET A 1 18.89 64.16 4.43
CA MET A 1 18.01 63.31 5.26
C MET A 1 18.88 62.32 6.02
N LEU A 2 19.01 62.48 7.36
CA LEU A 2 19.74 61.53 8.16
C LEU A 2 18.85 60.25 8.30
N ALA A 3 19.38 59.10 7.90
CA ALA A 3 18.70 57.81 8.05
C ALA A 3 18.46 57.54 9.55
N ASN A 4 17.20 57.59 9.96
CA ASN A 4 16.80 57.38 11.36
C ASN A 4 16.91 55.87 11.70
N ASN A 5 18.06 55.47 12.22
CA ASN A 5 18.34 54.09 12.55
C ASN A 5 17.87 53.75 13.97
N ASN A 6 16.53 53.81 14.20
CA ASN A 6 15.89 53.55 15.49
C ASN A 6 15.86 52.06 15.89
N LYS A 7 16.56 51.17 15.17
CA LYS A 7 16.56 49.74 15.41
C LYS A 7 16.99 49.37 16.86
N MET A 8 17.95 50.15 17.40
CA MET A 8 18.46 49.93 18.75
C MET A 8 17.42 50.32 19.81
N ILE A 9 16.67 51.40 19.59
CA ILE A 9 15.61 51.88 20.47
C ILE A 9 14.42 50.93 20.43
N ILE A 10 14.01 50.46 19.21
CA ILE A 10 12.94 49.49 19.02
C ILE A 10 13.26 48.17 19.75
N ASN A 11 14.47 47.66 19.61
CA ASN A 11 14.89 46.44 20.29
C ASN A 11 14.90 46.58 21.81
N LYS A 12 15.32 47.76 22.34
CA LYS A 12 15.31 48.03 23.77
C LYS A 12 13.89 48.13 24.31
N LEU A 13 12.99 48.80 23.60
CA LEU A 13 11.56 48.88 23.94
C LEU A 13 10.89 47.51 23.92
N ALA A 14 11.10 46.71 22.86
CA ALA A 14 10.58 45.36 22.76
C ALA A 14 11.06 44.46 23.92
N LYS A 15 12.35 44.49 24.23
CA LYS A 15 12.93 43.73 25.35
C LYS A 15 12.37 44.15 26.73
N ASN A 16 12.17 45.45 26.95
CA ASN A 16 11.56 45.96 28.17
C ASN A 16 10.07 45.58 28.27
N SER A 17 9.32 45.65 27.17
CA SER A 17 7.91 45.21 27.11
C SER A 17 7.77 43.74 27.47
N VAL A 18 8.60 42.86 26.86
CA VAL A 18 8.62 41.44 27.22
C VAL A 18 8.98 41.18 28.66
N LYS A 19 9.95 41.92 29.20
CA LYS A 19 10.39 41.81 30.60
C LYS A 19 9.32 42.26 31.60
N SER A 20 8.56 43.33 31.26
CA SER A 20 7.46 43.84 32.09
C SER A 20 6.24 42.92 32.10
N ASN A 21 5.94 42.29 30.98
CA ASN A 21 4.73 41.48 30.79
C ASN A 21 5.02 39.97 30.58
N LYS A 22 6.00 39.44 31.31
CA LYS A 22 6.48 38.05 31.14
C LYS A 22 5.37 37.00 31.15
N LYS A 23 4.38 37.14 32.05
CA LYS A 23 3.26 36.18 32.15
C LYS A 23 2.42 36.18 30.87
N GLN A 24 2.11 37.35 30.35
CA GLN A 24 1.29 37.50 29.14
C GLN A 24 2.01 36.95 27.89
N TYR A 25 3.29 37.26 27.73
CA TYR A 25 4.10 36.71 26.63
C TYR A 25 4.32 35.19 26.76
N GLY A 26 4.44 34.67 27.99
CA GLY A 26 4.50 33.24 28.26
C GLY A 26 3.23 32.51 27.80
N ILE A 27 2.06 33.04 28.17
CA ILE A 27 0.77 32.48 27.73
C ILE A 27 0.67 32.52 26.20
N LEU A 28 0.99 33.65 25.57
CA LEU A 28 0.97 33.81 24.13
C LEU A 28 1.88 32.76 23.43
N PHE A 29 3.10 32.61 23.95
CA PHE A 29 4.04 31.62 23.45
C PHE A 29 3.48 30.20 23.53
N PHE A 30 2.94 29.80 24.69
CA PHE A 30 2.31 28.48 24.85
C PHE A 30 1.11 28.27 23.93
N THR A 31 0.30 29.30 23.74
CA THR A 31 -0.85 29.24 22.82
C THR A 31 -0.39 28.97 21.37
N ILE A 32 0.64 29.67 20.91
CA ILE A 32 1.19 29.50 19.58
C ILE A 32 1.79 28.08 19.42
N VAL A 33 2.57 27.62 20.39
CA VAL A 33 3.18 26.30 20.38
C VAL A 33 2.11 25.21 20.37
N LEU A 34 1.08 25.34 21.22
CA LEU A 34 -0.01 24.38 21.29
C LEU A 34 -0.81 24.34 19.98
N SER A 35 -1.10 25.50 19.39
CA SER A 35 -1.79 25.57 18.10
C SER A 35 -0.99 24.92 16.98
N ALA A 36 0.32 25.19 16.91
CA ALA A 36 1.21 24.57 15.93
C ALA A 36 1.29 23.06 16.13
N PHE A 37 1.37 22.60 17.38
CA PHE A 37 1.37 21.17 17.71
C PHE A 37 0.06 20.48 17.30
N MET A 38 -1.09 21.10 17.58
CA MET A 38 -2.38 20.56 17.16
C MET A 38 -2.49 20.43 15.64
N LEU A 39 -2.06 21.46 14.90
CA LEU A 39 -2.03 21.39 13.43
C LEU A 39 -1.12 20.25 12.93
N PHE A 40 0.06 20.11 13.51
CA PHE A 40 0.98 19.03 13.19
C PHE A 40 0.33 17.65 13.45
N CYS A 41 -0.32 17.46 14.60
CA CYS A 41 -1.02 16.22 14.91
C CYS A 41 -2.12 15.90 13.89
N VAL A 42 -2.95 16.89 13.53
CA VAL A 42 -4.02 16.69 12.55
C VAL A 42 -3.46 16.28 11.19
N PHE A 43 -2.43 16.94 10.70
CA PHE A 43 -1.80 16.56 9.43
C PHE A 43 -1.15 15.17 9.48
N THR A 44 -0.44 14.86 10.56
CA THR A 44 0.21 13.56 10.72
C THR A 44 -0.82 12.42 10.75
N ILE A 45 -1.86 12.56 11.56
CA ILE A 45 -2.93 11.55 11.67
C ILE A 45 -3.65 11.41 10.33
N GLY A 46 -4.00 12.54 9.67
CA GLY A 46 -4.68 12.53 8.38
C GLY A 46 -3.88 11.80 7.29
N LEU A 47 -2.61 12.11 7.13
CA LEU A 47 -1.73 11.46 6.15
C LEU A 47 -1.55 9.97 6.47
N THR A 48 -1.29 9.63 7.73
CA THR A 48 -1.14 8.23 8.15
C THR A 48 -2.41 7.42 7.89
N TYR A 49 -3.58 8.02 8.12
CA TYR A 49 -4.87 7.36 7.84
C TYR A 49 -5.05 7.08 6.34
N LEU A 50 -4.73 8.06 5.48
CA LEU A 50 -4.83 7.89 4.03
C LEU A 50 -3.88 6.78 3.52
N ASP A 51 -2.63 6.79 3.97
CA ASP A 51 -1.65 5.76 3.59
C ASP A 51 -2.06 4.37 4.08
N SER A 52 -2.54 4.28 5.33
CA SER A 52 -3.03 3.01 5.90
C SER A 52 -4.25 2.49 5.16
N SER A 53 -5.20 3.36 4.81
CA SER A 53 -6.40 3.00 4.04
C SER A 53 -6.04 2.51 2.63
N ARG A 54 -5.12 3.19 1.95
CA ARG A 54 -4.61 2.78 0.64
C ARG A 54 -3.96 1.39 0.71
N LEU A 55 -3.06 1.18 1.67
CA LEU A 55 -2.40 -0.09 1.86
C LEU A 55 -3.39 -1.23 2.20
N GLN A 56 -4.37 -0.95 3.02
CA GLN A 56 -5.42 -1.91 3.36
C GLN A 56 -6.24 -2.29 2.12
N ASN A 57 -6.67 -1.32 1.31
CA ASN A 57 -7.39 -1.58 0.07
C ASN A 57 -6.54 -2.40 -0.91
N THR A 58 -5.26 -2.07 -1.09
CA THR A 58 -4.34 -2.83 -1.93
C THR A 58 -4.21 -4.28 -1.48
N ARG A 59 -4.13 -4.52 -0.17
CA ARG A 59 -4.05 -5.88 0.39
C ARG A 59 -5.35 -6.66 0.26
N LEU A 60 -6.50 -6.01 0.46
CA LEU A 60 -7.82 -6.63 0.28
C LEU A 60 -8.08 -7.00 -1.18
N ASN A 61 -7.65 -6.17 -2.10
CA ASN A 61 -7.80 -6.42 -3.54
C ASN A 61 -6.69 -7.34 -4.11
N GLY A 62 -5.65 -7.64 -3.33
CA GLY A 62 -4.50 -8.43 -3.77
C GLY A 62 -3.54 -7.71 -4.72
N ALA A 63 -3.89 -6.53 -5.20
CA ALA A 63 -3.10 -5.73 -6.13
C ALA A 63 -3.46 -4.24 -6.04
N GLU A 64 -2.57 -3.38 -6.51
CA GLU A 64 -2.81 -1.94 -6.66
C GLU A 64 -3.11 -1.62 -8.11
N TYR A 65 -4.32 -1.12 -8.39
CA TYR A 65 -4.76 -0.70 -9.72
C TYR A 65 -5.79 0.44 -9.63
N ASP A 66 -5.81 1.29 -10.65
CA ASP A 66 -6.80 2.37 -10.77
C ASP A 66 -8.07 1.89 -11.49
N ILE A 67 -7.92 0.97 -12.45
CA ILE A 67 -9.03 0.47 -13.26
C ILE A 67 -8.87 -1.04 -13.44
N THR A 68 -9.96 -1.76 -13.26
CA THR A 68 -10.08 -3.20 -13.56
C THR A 68 -11.33 -3.48 -14.39
N THR A 69 -11.34 -4.61 -15.10
CA THR A 69 -12.51 -5.13 -15.79
C THR A 69 -12.63 -6.62 -15.59
N MET A 70 -13.84 -7.08 -15.30
CA MET A 70 -14.14 -8.50 -15.13
C MET A 70 -14.52 -9.19 -16.45
N ASN A 71 -14.87 -8.43 -17.48
CA ASN A 71 -15.32 -9.00 -18.77
C ASN A 71 -14.17 -9.37 -19.71
N GLY A 72 -12.92 -9.21 -19.25
CA GLY A 72 -11.74 -9.44 -20.04
C GLY A 72 -11.54 -8.43 -21.18
N PHE A 73 -10.38 -8.51 -21.81
CA PHE A 73 -10.02 -7.72 -22.98
C PHE A 73 -9.58 -8.64 -24.12
N THR A 74 -9.90 -8.26 -25.34
CA THR A 74 -9.30 -8.88 -26.51
C THR A 74 -7.82 -8.52 -26.61
N SER A 75 -7.01 -9.38 -27.25
CA SER A 75 -5.58 -9.12 -27.45
C SER A 75 -5.30 -7.78 -28.17
N LYS A 76 -6.22 -7.32 -29.02
CA LYS A 76 -6.11 -6.01 -29.69
C LYS A 76 -6.30 -4.85 -28.72
N GLN A 77 -7.25 -4.97 -27.78
CA GLN A 77 -7.49 -3.97 -26.74
C GLN A 77 -6.32 -3.90 -25.76
N VAL A 78 -5.80 -5.06 -25.33
CA VAL A 78 -4.61 -5.12 -24.45
C VAL A 78 -3.42 -4.40 -25.09
N LYS A 79 -3.12 -4.68 -26.36
CA LYS A 79 -2.04 -3.99 -27.09
C LYS A 79 -2.28 -2.48 -27.19
N SER A 80 -3.52 -2.06 -27.41
CA SER A 80 -3.88 -0.64 -27.46
C SER A 80 -3.65 0.04 -26.11
N LEU A 81 -4.02 -0.61 -25.01
CA LEU A 81 -3.79 -0.10 -23.65
C LEU A 81 -2.29 -0.03 -23.34
N GLN A 82 -1.53 -1.07 -23.66
CA GLN A 82 -0.08 -1.10 -23.45
C GLN A 82 0.68 -0.05 -24.26
N SER A 83 0.15 0.36 -25.42
CA SER A 83 0.75 1.41 -26.25
C SER A 83 0.35 2.83 -25.83
N ASN A 84 -0.59 3.00 -24.90
CA ASN A 84 -1.06 4.30 -24.45
C ASN A 84 -0.09 4.91 -23.44
N LYS A 85 0.49 6.06 -23.76
CA LYS A 85 1.48 6.77 -22.91
C LYS A 85 0.96 7.22 -21.54
N ASN A 86 -0.36 7.29 -21.38
CA ASN A 86 -1.00 7.68 -20.12
C ASN A 86 -1.24 6.48 -19.18
N ILE A 87 -0.98 5.26 -19.65
CA ILE A 87 -1.13 4.04 -18.87
C ILE A 87 0.26 3.54 -18.51
N GLN A 88 0.54 3.44 -17.22
CA GLN A 88 1.85 3.07 -16.72
C GLN A 88 2.07 1.55 -16.81
N ASN A 89 1.10 0.77 -16.34
CA ASN A 89 1.17 -0.68 -16.30
C ASN A 89 -0.17 -1.29 -16.75
N VAL A 90 -0.11 -2.36 -17.53
CA VAL A 90 -1.26 -3.19 -17.89
C VAL A 90 -0.92 -4.61 -17.49
N GLY A 91 -1.50 -5.08 -16.39
CA GLY A 91 -1.35 -6.43 -15.88
C GLY A 91 -2.59 -7.27 -16.17
N MET A 92 -2.40 -8.56 -16.33
CA MET A 92 -3.48 -9.52 -16.58
C MET A 92 -3.49 -10.57 -15.49
N GLU A 93 -4.70 -10.93 -15.05
CA GLU A 93 -4.95 -12.07 -14.18
C GLU A 93 -6.14 -12.88 -14.71
N SER A 94 -6.17 -14.16 -14.39
CA SER A 94 -7.26 -15.05 -14.75
C SER A 94 -7.36 -16.19 -13.75
N TYR A 95 -8.57 -16.58 -13.41
CA TYR A 95 -8.80 -17.79 -12.65
C TYR A 95 -8.61 -19.01 -13.55
N ALA A 96 -7.73 -19.92 -13.14
CA ALA A 96 -7.47 -21.18 -13.83
C ALA A 96 -8.42 -22.29 -13.37
N GLY A 97 -8.97 -22.17 -12.16
CA GLY A 97 -9.90 -23.12 -11.57
C GLY A 97 -9.96 -23.02 -10.06
N PHE A 98 -10.67 -23.91 -9.42
CA PHE A 98 -10.79 -24.01 -7.96
C PHE A 98 -10.26 -25.34 -7.47
N ILE A 99 -9.56 -25.33 -6.33
CA ILE A 99 -9.07 -26.55 -5.69
C ILE A 99 -10.25 -27.29 -5.07
N LYS A 100 -10.30 -28.61 -5.24
CA LYS A 100 -11.37 -29.44 -4.67
C LYS A 100 -11.36 -29.42 -3.15
N SER A 101 -12.53 -29.32 -2.57
CA SER A 101 -12.74 -29.23 -1.13
C SER A 101 -12.28 -30.43 -0.30
N SER A 102 -12.00 -31.59 -0.93
CA SER A 102 -11.47 -32.77 -0.26
C SER A 102 -10.02 -32.62 0.23
N GLU A 103 -9.31 -31.60 -0.24
CA GLU A 103 -7.92 -31.30 0.13
C GLU A 103 -7.83 -30.21 1.18
N PHE A 104 -8.94 -29.56 1.47
CA PHE A 104 -9.07 -28.51 2.47
C PHE A 104 -10.20 -28.82 3.45
N ASP A 105 -10.06 -28.39 4.69
CA ASP A 105 -11.16 -28.40 5.65
C ASP A 105 -12.29 -27.51 5.09
N ASN A 106 -13.39 -28.12 4.73
CA ASN A 106 -14.60 -27.80 3.98
C ASN A 106 -15.19 -26.37 4.00
N THR A 107 -14.47 -25.34 4.40
CA THR A 107 -15.04 -24.01 4.61
C THR A 107 -14.49 -22.90 3.70
N VAL A 108 -13.45 -23.17 2.91
CA VAL A 108 -12.80 -22.12 2.10
C VAL A 108 -12.61 -22.60 0.66
N GLU A 109 -13.23 -21.91 -0.29
CA GLU A 109 -12.91 -22.07 -1.69
C GLU A 109 -11.58 -21.39 -2.00
N ILE A 110 -10.65 -22.13 -2.59
CA ILE A 110 -9.34 -21.61 -2.98
C ILE A 110 -9.23 -21.63 -4.50
N GLY A 111 -9.16 -20.45 -5.09
CA GLY A 111 -8.96 -20.28 -6.52
C GLY A 111 -7.50 -20.40 -6.91
N LEU A 112 -7.24 -21.08 -8.04
CA LEU A 112 -5.97 -21.02 -8.74
C LEU A 112 -5.97 -19.79 -9.64
N LEU A 113 -5.05 -18.88 -9.38
CA LEU A 113 -4.91 -17.64 -10.12
C LEU A 113 -3.67 -17.71 -11.01
N TRP A 114 -3.84 -17.41 -12.28
CA TRP A 114 -2.75 -17.09 -13.19
C TRP A 114 -2.64 -15.59 -13.34
N CYS A 115 -1.43 -15.07 -13.35
CA CYS A 115 -1.19 -13.67 -13.68
C CYS A 115 0.05 -13.53 -14.56
N ASP A 116 0.14 -12.43 -15.30
CA ASP A 116 1.33 -12.11 -16.06
C ASP A 116 2.42 -11.48 -15.19
N GLU A 117 3.63 -11.36 -15.74
CA GLU A 117 4.79 -10.81 -15.04
C GLU A 117 4.58 -9.34 -14.64
N THR A 118 3.86 -8.56 -15.43
CA THR A 118 3.54 -7.15 -15.13
C THR A 118 2.61 -7.05 -13.92
N PHE A 119 1.57 -7.87 -13.87
CA PHE A 119 0.67 -7.95 -12.73
C PHE A 119 1.44 -8.35 -11.47
N TRP A 120 2.24 -9.40 -11.56
CA TRP A 120 3.03 -9.90 -10.46
C TRP A 120 4.03 -8.87 -9.91
N ASN A 121 4.85 -8.27 -10.78
CA ASN A 121 5.93 -7.41 -10.34
C ASN A 121 5.48 -6.00 -9.96
N ASN A 122 4.49 -5.44 -10.65
CA ASN A 122 4.11 -4.05 -10.51
C ASN A 122 2.82 -3.86 -9.69
N LEU A 123 1.78 -4.63 -10.01
CA LEU A 123 0.46 -4.42 -9.43
C LEU A 123 0.28 -5.19 -8.10
N MET A 124 0.75 -6.43 -8.03
CA MET A 124 0.66 -7.25 -6.82
C MET A 124 1.77 -6.93 -5.80
N SER A 125 2.89 -6.35 -6.24
CA SER A 125 4.05 -6.07 -5.39
C SER A 125 3.71 -5.30 -4.11
N PRO A 126 2.89 -4.23 -4.13
CA PRO A 126 2.56 -3.48 -2.91
C PRO A 126 1.68 -4.27 -1.91
N ALA A 127 0.95 -5.28 -2.38
CA ALA A 127 0.11 -6.14 -1.52
C ALA A 127 0.93 -7.19 -0.77
N ARG A 128 2.11 -7.55 -1.27
CA ARG A 128 2.98 -8.58 -0.68
C ARG A 128 3.77 -8.03 0.49
N THR A 129 3.86 -8.80 1.57
CA THR A 129 4.66 -8.43 2.75
C THR A 129 6.00 -9.15 2.78
N LYS A 130 6.02 -10.42 2.41
CA LYS A 130 7.21 -11.27 2.38
C LYS A 130 7.09 -12.28 1.25
N LEU A 131 8.16 -12.49 0.53
CA LEU A 131 8.27 -13.47 -0.54
C LEU A 131 9.45 -14.39 -0.26
N ASP A 132 9.20 -15.69 -0.19
CA ASP A 132 10.21 -16.74 -0.14
C ASP A 132 10.15 -17.48 -1.49
N GLY A 133 11.21 -17.43 -2.30
CA GLY A 133 11.26 -17.98 -3.64
C GLY A 133 11.12 -16.93 -4.75
N HIS A 134 10.63 -17.36 -5.91
CA HIS A 134 10.50 -16.52 -7.10
C HIS A 134 9.15 -16.72 -7.79
N TYR A 135 8.81 -15.83 -8.72
CA TYR A 135 7.65 -15.98 -9.58
C TYR A 135 7.72 -17.30 -10.37
N PRO A 136 6.62 -18.08 -10.45
CA PRO A 136 6.59 -19.34 -11.21
C PRO A 136 6.98 -19.14 -12.67
N GLN A 137 7.99 -19.88 -13.13
CA GLN A 137 8.50 -19.81 -14.50
C GLN A 137 8.08 -21.01 -15.35
N ASN A 138 7.72 -22.10 -14.70
CA ASN A 138 7.34 -23.35 -15.33
C ASN A 138 5.89 -23.73 -15.01
N LYS A 139 5.28 -24.51 -15.87
CA LYS A 139 3.88 -24.94 -15.75
C LYS A 139 3.55 -25.70 -14.45
N ASN A 140 4.56 -26.34 -13.86
CA ASN A 140 4.42 -27.14 -12.64
C ASN A 140 4.89 -26.40 -11.39
N GLU A 141 5.15 -25.10 -11.47
CA GLU A 141 5.50 -24.28 -10.35
C GLU A 141 4.28 -23.51 -9.87
N LEU A 142 4.13 -23.48 -8.57
CA LEU A 142 3.03 -22.83 -7.88
C LEU A 142 3.58 -21.94 -6.78
N MET A 143 3.00 -20.77 -6.61
CA MET A 143 3.20 -19.95 -5.43
C MET A 143 1.96 -20.04 -4.54
N VAL A 144 2.19 -20.24 -3.26
CA VAL A 144 1.11 -20.43 -2.29
C VAL A 144 1.39 -19.65 -1.02
N THR A 145 0.36 -19.13 -0.37
CA THR A 145 0.52 -18.46 0.91
C THR A 145 0.70 -19.49 2.05
N LYS A 146 1.40 -19.08 3.10
CA LYS A 146 1.57 -19.93 4.28
C LYS A 146 0.24 -20.29 4.94
N ASP A 147 -0.73 -19.40 4.89
CA ASP A 147 -2.06 -19.65 5.46
C ASP A 147 -2.80 -20.75 4.70
N ILE A 148 -2.68 -20.78 3.37
CA ILE A 148 -3.21 -21.85 2.54
C ILE A 148 -2.51 -23.19 2.85
N LEU A 149 -1.17 -23.21 2.91
CA LEU A 149 -0.44 -24.43 3.30
C LEU A 149 -0.87 -24.96 4.66
N LYS A 150 -1.06 -24.08 5.64
CA LYS A 150 -1.57 -24.44 6.94
C LYS A 150 -2.99 -25.00 6.90
N ALA A 151 -3.89 -24.37 6.14
CA ALA A 151 -5.26 -24.84 5.96
C ALA A 151 -5.33 -26.21 5.29
N CYS A 152 -4.34 -26.54 4.44
CA CYS A 152 -4.21 -27.86 3.79
C CYS A 152 -3.50 -28.91 4.68
N GLY A 153 -3.09 -28.58 5.90
CA GLY A 153 -2.27 -29.47 6.73
C GLY A 153 -0.84 -29.67 6.24
N ASN A 154 -0.36 -28.83 5.34
CA ASN A 154 0.96 -28.88 4.70
C ASN A 154 1.90 -27.75 5.17
N GLU A 155 1.77 -27.30 6.40
CA GLU A 155 2.56 -26.21 6.98
C GLU A 155 4.08 -26.45 7.02
N ASN A 156 4.51 -27.72 6.92
CA ASN A 156 5.91 -28.12 6.96
C ASN A 156 6.62 -28.04 5.61
N LEU A 157 5.89 -27.74 4.53
CA LEU A 157 6.48 -27.63 3.18
C LEU A 157 7.34 -26.36 3.07
N SER A 158 8.43 -26.53 2.37
CA SER A 158 9.41 -25.49 2.07
C SER A 158 9.48 -25.20 0.57
N VAL A 159 10.08 -24.09 0.20
CA VAL A 159 10.31 -23.76 -1.23
C VAL A 159 11.15 -24.85 -1.89
N GLY A 160 10.64 -25.41 -3.00
CA GLY A 160 11.24 -26.55 -3.73
C GLY A 160 10.58 -27.89 -3.45
N ASP A 161 9.72 -27.97 -2.43
CA ASP A 161 8.92 -29.18 -2.20
C ASP A 161 7.77 -29.29 -3.20
N SER A 162 7.24 -30.50 -3.37
CA SER A 162 6.13 -30.79 -4.27
C SER A 162 4.85 -31.02 -3.51
N ILE A 163 3.76 -30.47 -4.04
CA ILE A 163 2.39 -30.68 -3.54
C ILE A 163 1.51 -31.19 -4.68
N VAL A 164 0.62 -32.12 -4.40
CA VAL A 164 -0.38 -32.60 -5.34
C VAL A 164 -1.70 -31.92 -5.00
N LEU A 165 -2.25 -31.21 -5.98
CA LEU A 165 -3.54 -30.52 -5.87
C LEU A 165 -4.47 -31.00 -6.97
N THR A 166 -5.73 -31.25 -6.61
CA THR A 166 -6.79 -31.55 -7.57
C THR A 166 -7.66 -30.30 -7.74
N TYR A 167 -7.83 -29.84 -8.98
CA TYR A 167 -8.64 -28.66 -9.25
C TYR A 167 -9.66 -28.92 -10.35
N GLU A 168 -10.72 -28.14 -10.34
CA GLU A 168 -11.74 -28.12 -11.39
C GLU A 168 -11.54 -26.88 -12.26
N ASN A 169 -11.45 -27.10 -13.59
CA ASN A 169 -11.46 -25.98 -14.53
C ASN A 169 -12.86 -25.37 -14.63
N ASN A 170 -12.91 -24.06 -14.70
CA ASN A 170 -14.12 -23.31 -15.05
C ASN A 170 -14.38 -23.39 -16.55
#